data_0f310e5c3d7f9773f6f6cefbb9f2550c
#
_entry.id   0f310e5c3d7f9773f6f6cefbb9f2550c
#
_cell.length_a   1.000
_cell.length_b   1.000
_cell.length_c   1.000
_cell.angle_alpha   90.00
_cell.angle_beta   90.00
_cell.angle_gamma   90.00
#
_symmetry.space_group_name_H-M   'P 1'
#
loop_
_entity.id
_entity.type
_entity.pdbx_description
1 polymer ?
#
loop_
_entity_poly.entity_id
_entity_poly.type
_entity_poly.pdbx_seq_one_letter_code
_entity_poly.pdbx_strand_id
1 'polypeptide(L)'
;MKKIKAVTALFSMLCTTVFLCAFVTFRGDFDQPYENVVNYKTPENSEKGGPLWTHSFSDGSLTYNSTPIPWKDHILVVSKKSLYELDQKGNVTKTLLLSSYADSVCNMLLEKDRLYIPLHDGMVTCVDLNAWSVLWNSESFGGQSLSTLYFYRGYLYGGATTVYSSYTDGTFYCLDTDTGKTAWTYKDAKNPGGYYWSGAMVCQDRLYFTGDNGTLVGHDLTTDKVYETVKLSPYPIRAGLTCDKENSELYTVSNHGTLYKIQISDTGIRQVKFCQLPFESYINCTSTPTLYNGRLYTGCLADGYGALDVVNSDTMTWIYRAKGEKSAEIKSSPLLTTAYASAENNEKVILYFSYNAPPGGISYLEDSKGQTFGVIKPLFIPDRAKQFCLSSVTASKEGVLYYSNDSGTLFAVGAPQKAIVSPTPTLDTASKTPSPAGTTSPAPNNSQTVKAGQWAKNNQNTQSAVKIKKPWKIKVSRKKKKVTLQFSRSKQTKTFIYVKKGKSKWKKMGSTSKCRYEFKKKHKKKWYVRLRCGKKTGKKWHYSAYSKTYKVK
;
A
#
# COMPACT_ATOMS: atom_id res chain seq x y z
N MET A 1 43.99 9.75 9.97
CA MET A 1 42.71 10.29 10.45
C MET A 1 41.74 10.73 9.35
N LYS A 2 42.15 11.32 8.19
CA LYS A 2 41.22 11.69 7.07
C LYS A 2 40.59 10.51 6.33
N LYS A 3 41.23 9.33 6.21
CA LYS A 3 40.68 8.14 5.56
C LYS A 3 39.59 7.42 6.38
N ILE A 4 39.64 7.55 7.71
CA ILE A 4 38.62 6.94 8.59
C ILE A 4 37.29 7.73 8.56
N LYS A 5 37.35 9.06 8.39
CA LYS A 5 36.16 9.91 8.25
C LYS A 5 35.42 9.68 6.93
N ALA A 6 36.12 9.39 5.83
CA ALA A 6 35.49 9.09 4.54
C ALA A 6 34.78 7.73 4.55
N VAL A 7 35.31 6.73 5.22
CA VAL A 7 34.68 5.41 5.34
C VAL A 7 33.45 5.47 6.23
N THR A 8 33.46 6.28 7.28
CA THR A 8 32.30 6.46 8.18
C THR A 8 31.19 7.25 7.50
N ALA A 9 31.52 8.23 6.66
CA ALA A 9 30.53 8.97 5.87
C ALA A 9 29.92 8.11 4.76
N LEU A 10 30.71 7.27 4.08
CA LEU A 10 30.21 6.34 3.06
C LEU A 10 29.36 5.23 3.66
N PHE A 11 29.69 4.77 4.87
CA PHE A 11 28.89 3.78 5.59
C PHE A 11 27.59 4.38 6.16
N SER A 12 27.60 5.65 6.55
CA SER A 12 26.40 6.40 6.94
C SER A 12 25.48 6.67 5.74
N MET A 13 26.05 7.02 4.58
CA MET A 13 25.30 7.27 3.35
C MET A 13 24.74 5.96 2.74
N LEU A 14 25.47 4.85 2.85
CA LEU A 14 24.97 3.53 2.41
C LEU A 14 23.89 2.97 3.37
N CYS A 15 23.99 3.27 4.69
CA CYS A 15 22.93 2.93 5.64
C CYS A 15 21.68 3.78 5.45
N THR A 16 21.79 5.08 5.11
CA THR A 16 20.63 5.94 4.85
C THR A 16 19.90 5.56 3.58
N THR A 17 20.61 5.20 2.50
CA THR A 17 19.97 4.72 1.26
C THR A 17 19.32 3.34 1.39
N VAL A 18 19.82 2.47 2.26
CA VAL A 18 19.17 1.17 2.55
C VAL A 18 17.99 1.32 3.52
N PHE A 19 17.98 2.36 4.37
CA PHE A 19 16.88 2.63 5.30
C PHE A 19 15.67 3.32 4.64
N LEU A 20 15.84 4.05 3.54
CA LEU A 20 14.75 4.70 2.80
C LEU A 20 13.86 3.73 2.04
N CYS A 21 14.29 2.48 1.81
CA CYS A 21 13.47 1.46 1.13
C CYS A 21 12.61 0.58 2.06
N ALA A 22 12.50 0.89 3.36
CA ALA A 22 11.83 0.00 4.31
C ALA A 22 10.48 0.51 4.86
N PHE A 23 10.06 1.71 4.49
CA PHE A 23 8.77 2.25 4.93
C PHE A 23 7.70 1.99 3.87
N VAL A 24 7.24 0.75 3.80
CA VAL A 24 5.97 0.45 3.15
C VAL A 24 4.87 0.84 4.13
N THR A 25 4.32 2.01 3.96
CA THR A 25 3.08 2.40 4.63
C THR A 25 1.92 1.92 3.79
N PHE A 26 1.05 1.10 4.36
CA PHE A 26 -0.18 0.70 3.71
C PHE A 26 -1.25 1.75 3.96
N ARG A 27 -2.04 2.00 2.96
CA ARG A 27 -3.24 2.82 3.10
C ARG A 27 -4.42 1.94 3.44
N GLY A 28 -5.29 2.47 4.21
CA GLY A 28 -6.63 2.01 4.29
C GLY A 28 -7.52 3.07 3.73
N ASP A 29 -8.59 3.12 3.30
CA ASP A 29 -9.46 4.12 2.73
C ASP A 29 -9.63 4.00 1.21
N PHE A 30 -9.59 5.02 0.46
CA PHE A 30 -9.89 5.00 -1.00
C PHE A 30 -8.85 4.31 -1.86
N ASP A 31 -7.80 3.80 -1.25
CA ASP A 31 -6.67 3.22 -1.95
C ASP A 31 -6.49 1.74 -1.67
N GLN A 32 -5.76 1.14 -2.56
CA GLN A 32 -5.23 -0.19 -2.35
C GLN A 32 -4.19 -0.20 -1.22
N PRO A 33 -3.97 -1.31 -0.53
CA PRO A 33 -2.82 -1.50 0.37
C PRO A 33 -1.53 -1.68 -0.44
N TYR A 34 -1.30 -0.84 -1.43
CA TYR A 34 -0.01 -0.68 -2.08
C TYR A 34 0.69 0.56 -1.51
N GLU A 35 1.96 0.68 -1.85
CA GLU A 35 2.81 1.73 -1.33
C GLU A 35 2.25 3.12 -1.70
N ASN A 36 1.94 3.92 -0.70
CA ASN A 36 1.63 5.34 -0.87
C ASN A 36 2.86 6.23 -0.73
N VAL A 37 3.98 5.64 -0.38
CA VAL A 37 5.31 6.23 -0.45
C VAL A 37 6.09 5.46 -1.51
N VAL A 38 6.34 6.07 -2.64
CA VAL A 38 7.02 5.46 -3.79
C VAL A 38 8.35 6.16 -4.06
N ASN A 39 9.22 5.49 -4.79
CA ASN A 39 10.49 6.06 -5.26
C ASN A 39 10.51 6.10 -6.80
N TYR A 40 9.46 6.67 -7.39
CA TYR A 40 9.32 6.81 -8.83
C TYR A 40 9.44 8.29 -9.22
N LYS A 41 10.13 8.57 -10.34
CA LYS A 41 10.26 9.92 -10.90
C LYS A 41 8.95 10.34 -11.60
N THR A 42 7.99 10.75 -10.80
CA THR A 42 6.71 11.29 -11.23
C THR A 42 6.83 12.76 -11.65
N PRO A 43 5.85 13.38 -12.35
CA PRO A 43 5.93 14.77 -12.75
C PRO A 43 6.13 15.73 -11.56
N GLU A 44 7.16 16.55 -11.58
CA GLU A 44 7.50 17.47 -10.48
C GLU A 44 6.61 18.72 -10.43
N ASN A 45 6.04 19.11 -11.56
CA ASN A 45 5.22 20.32 -11.72
C ASN A 45 4.30 20.23 -12.93
N SER A 46 3.46 21.24 -13.13
CA SER A 46 2.49 21.29 -14.22
C SER A 46 3.11 21.34 -15.63
N GLU A 47 4.36 21.77 -15.77
CA GLU A 47 5.06 21.75 -17.06
C GLU A 47 5.42 20.32 -17.48
N LYS A 48 5.64 19.44 -16.49
CA LYS A 48 5.92 18.00 -16.67
C LYS A 48 4.69 17.11 -16.46
N GLY A 49 3.57 17.68 -16.02
CA GLY A 49 2.30 16.98 -15.67
C GLY A 49 1.24 17.17 -16.74
N GLY A 50 1.46 16.76 -17.97
CA GLY A 50 0.45 16.79 -19.04
C GLY A 50 -0.32 15.46 -19.16
N PRO A 51 -1.50 15.46 -19.84
CA PRO A 51 -2.21 14.25 -20.15
C PRO A 51 -1.43 13.46 -21.21
N LEU A 52 -1.07 12.21 -20.89
CA LEU A 52 -0.53 11.28 -21.87
C LEU A 52 -1.65 10.71 -22.72
N TRP A 53 -2.73 10.31 -22.07
CA TRP A 53 -3.96 9.84 -22.67
C TRP A 53 -5.13 9.91 -21.68
N THR A 54 -6.32 9.80 -22.21
CA THR A 54 -7.57 9.66 -21.42
C THR A 54 -8.45 8.59 -22.04
N HIS A 55 -9.18 7.84 -21.21
CA HIS A 55 -10.17 6.88 -21.66
C HIS A 55 -11.48 7.09 -20.92
N SER A 56 -12.60 7.23 -21.65
CA SER A 56 -13.93 7.42 -21.04
C SER A 56 -14.75 6.14 -21.13
N PHE A 57 -15.26 5.70 -20.00
CA PHE A 57 -16.22 4.59 -19.88
C PHE A 57 -17.66 5.09 -19.81
N SER A 58 -17.86 6.41 -19.84
CA SER A 58 -19.18 7.03 -19.72
C SER A 58 -19.90 7.05 -21.05
N ASP A 59 -21.21 6.85 -20.98
CA ASP A 59 -22.17 7.06 -22.06
C ASP A 59 -22.81 8.46 -22.02
N GLY A 60 -22.22 9.38 -21.28
CA GLY A 60 -22.74 10.74 -21.03
C GLY A 60 -23.40 10.91 -19.67
N SER A 61 -23.61 9.81 -18.91
CA SER A 61 -24.08 9.87 -17.52
C SER A 61 -22.93 9.92 -16.52
N LEU A 62 -23.22 10.31 -15.27
CA LEU A 62 -22.29 10.15 -14.16
C LEU A 62 -21.89 8.68 -14.06
N THR A 63 -20.60 8.42 -14.05
CA THR A 63 -20.05 7.08 -14.04
C THR A 63 -18.88 7.03 -13.08
N TYR A 64 -19.01 6.24 -12.03
CA TYR A 64 -17.98 6.05 -11.04
C TYR A 64 -17.03 4.94 -11.49
N ASN A 65 -15.74 5.22 -11.42
CA ASN A 65 -14.69 4.25 -11.67
C ASN A 65 -13.95 3.96 -10.37
N SER A 66 -13.39 2.76 -10.27
CA SER A 66 -12.46 2.44 -9.20
C SER A 66 -11.20 3.32 -9.25
N THR A 67 -10.47 3.40 -8.15
CA THR A 67 -9.07 3.81 -8.19
C THR A 67 -8.31 2.89 -9.15
N PRO A 68 -7.61 3.44 -10.16
CA PRO A 68 -6.89 2.62 -11.14
C PRO A 68 -5.67 1.95 -10.50
N ILE A 69 -5.37 0.72 -10.91
CA ILE A 69 -4.21 -0.05 -10.42
C ILE A 69 -3.25 -0.33 -11.56
N PRO A 70 -2.01 0.17 -11.54
CA PRO A 70 -0.96 -0.30 -12.42
C PRO A 70 -0.62 -1.78 -12.10
N TRP A 71 -0.68 -2.64 -13.13
CA TRP A 71 -0.36 -4.05 -13.03
C TRP A 71 0.45 -4.50 -14.25
N LYS A 72 1.73 -4.87 -14.01
CA LYS A 72 2.68 -5.12 -15.10
C LYS A 72 2.72 -3.89 -16.03
N ASP A 73 2.57 -4.09 -17.32
CA ASP A 73 2.53 -3.02 -18.34
C ASP A 73 1.10 -2.55 -18.68
N HIS A 74 0.15 -2.79 -17.77
CA HIS A 74 -1.27 -2.50 -17.98
C HIS A 74 -1.85 -1.73 -16.80
N ILE A 75 -3.04 -1.18 -17.01
CA ILE A 75 -3.82 -0.49 -15.99
C ILE A 75 -5.16 -1.22 -15.82
N LEU A 76 -5.47 -1.57 -14.57
CA LEU A 76 -6.73 -2.18 -14.20
C LEU A 76 -7.69 -1.12 -13.66
N VAL A 77 -8.92 -1.14 -14.12
CA VAL A 77 -9.99 -0.27 -13.62
C VAL A 77 -11.33 -0.97 -13.70
N VAL A 78 -12.16 -0.77 -12.69
CA VAL A 78 -13.57 -1.17 -12.73
C VAL A 78 -14.42 0.03 -13.04
N SER A 79 -15.31 -0.10 -13.98
CA SER A 79 -16.34 0.88 -14.29
C SER A 79 -17.68 0.19 -14.41
N LYS A 80 -18.69 0.70 -13.70
CA LYS A 80 -20.03 0.09 -13.64
C LYS A 80 -19.94 -1.39 -13.21
N LYS A 81 -20.21 -2.31 -14.10
CA LYS A 81 -20.26 -3.76 -13.89
C LYS A 81 -19.12 -4.51 -14.61
N SER A 82 -18.09 -3.82 -15.03
CA SER A 82 -17.01 -4.44 -15.81
C SER A 82 -15.63 -4.06 -15.28
N LEU A 83 -14.75 -5.06 -15.19
CA LEU A 83 -13.31 -4.88 -15.05
C LEU A 83 -12.70 -4.73 -16.45
N TYR A 84 -11.85 -3.73 -16.59
CA TYR A 84 -11.11 -3.44 -17.81
C TYR A 84 -9.61 -3.52 -17.55
N GLU A 85 -8.88 -4.05 -18.54
CA GLU A 85 -7.42 -3.94 -18.66
C GLU A 85 -7.12 -3.00 -19.82
N LEU A 86 -6.28 -2.00 -19.59
CA LEU A 86 -5.85 -1.06 -20.62
C LEU A 86 -4.33 -1.16 -20.80
N ASP A 87 -3.87 -0.97 -22.03
CA ASP A 87 -2.45 -0.81 -22.33
C ASP A 87 -1.91 0.57 -21.90
N GLN A 88 -0.61 0.78 -22.05
CA GLN A 88 0.04 2.06 -21.71
C GLN A 88 -0.37 3.24 -22.62
N LYS A 89 -1.14 2.99 -23.68
CA LYS A 89 -1.70 4.00 -24.59
C LYS A 89 -3.16 4.32 -24.28
N GLY A 90 -3.76 3.63 -23.29
CA GLY A 90 -5.15 3.81 -22.89
C GLY A 90 -6.16 3.01 -23.74
N ASN A 91 -5.72 2.05 -24.55
CA ASN A 91 -6.61 1.16 -25.27
C ASN A 91 -7.05 0.01 -24.39
N VAL A 92 -8.34 -0.33 -24.40
CA VAL A 92 -8.86 -1.51 -23.69
C VAL A 92 -8.35 -2.77 -24.40
N THR A 93 -7.66 -3.60 -23.65
CA THR A 93 -7.12 -4.90 -24.14
C THR A 93 -8.00 -6.06 -23.73
N LYS A 94 -8.61 -5.99 -22.53
CA LYS A 94 -9.53 -7.01 -22.03
C LYS A 94 -10.70 -6.39 -21.27
N THR A 95 -11.81 -7.10 -21.25
CA THR A 95 -13.01 -6.77 -20.49
C THR A 95 -13.56 -8.02 -19.83
N LEU A 96 -13.92 -7.92 -18.53
CA LEU A 96 -14.57 -8.99 -17.79
C LEU A 96 -15.85 -8.46 -17.12
N LEU A 97 -16.98 -9.09 -17.41
CA LEU A 97 -18.25 -8.77 -16.76
C LEU A 97 -18.29 -9.35 -15.36
N LEU A 98 -18.60 -8.53 -14.37
CA LEU A 98 -18.72 -8.90 -12.96
C LEU A 98 -20.17 -9.29 -12.62
N SER A 99 -20.35 -9.99 -11.50
CA SER A 99 -21.67 -10.43 -11.02
C SER A 99 -22.59 -9.28 -10.60
N SER A 100 -22.02 -8.19 -10.04
CA SER A 100 -22.74 -6.99 -9.62
C SER A 100 -21.98 -5.72 -9.98
N TYR A 101 -22.55 -4.57 -9.70
CA TYR A 101 -21.91 -3.26 -9.86
C TYR A 101 -20.85 -3.07 -8.77
N ALA A 102 -19.77 -2.38 -9.10
CA ALA A 102 -18.91 -1.81 -8.08
C ALA A 102 -19.60 -0.61 -7.42
N ASP A 103 -19.34 -0.40 -6.14
CA ASP A 103 -19.80 0.81 -5.44
C ASP A 103 -19.08 2.06 -5.97
N SER A 104 -19.60 3.23 -5.63
CA SER A 104 -19.17 4.53 -6.18
C SER A 104 -17.69 4.85 -5.99
N VAL A 105 -17.03 4.27 -5.02
CA VAL A 105 -15.57 4.27 -4.89
C VAL A 105 -15.18 2.84 -4.60
N CYS A 106 -14.76 2.15 -5.63
CA CYS A 106 -14.33 0.77 -5.51
C CYS A 106 -12.82 0.74 -5.23
N ASN A 107 -12.46 0.37 -4.02
CA ASN A 107 -11.06 0.18 -3.62
C ASN A 107 -10.69 -1.29 -3.79
N MET A 108 -10.18 -1.60 -4.98
CA MET A 108 -9.72 -2.94 -5.32
C MET A 108 -8.43 -3.26 -4.59
N LEU A 109 -8.17 -4.52 -4.35
CA LEU A 109 -6.91 -5.02 -3.79
C LEU A 109 -6.24 -5.97 -4.77
N LEU A 110 -5.00 -5.68 -5.12
CA LEU A 110 -4.15 -6.55 -5.93
C LEU A 110 -3.14 -7.30 -5.04
N GLU A 111 -3.20 -8.61 -5.04
CA GLU A 111 -2.19 -9.47 -4.41
C GLU A 111 -1.65 -10.47 -5.44
N LYS A 112 -0.45 -10.22 -5.94
CA LYS A 112 0.18 -10.95 -7.07
C LYS A 112 -0.64 -10.82 -8.35
N ASP A 113 -1.27 -11.92 -8.78
CA ASP A 113 -2.11 -11.99 -9.98
C ASP A 113 -3.60 -12.20 -9.64
N ARG A 114 -4.00 -11.97 -8.38
CA ARG A 114 -5.40 -11.98 -7.93
C ARG A 114 -5.87 -10.57 -7.62
N LEU A 115 -7.00 -10.19 -8.19
CA LEU A 115 -7.64 -8.91 -7.94
C LEU A 115 -8.93 -9.14 -7.15
N TYR A 116 -9.02 -8.52 -5.97
CA TYR A 116 -10.21 -8.54 -5.13
C TYR A 116 -10.96 -7.22 -5.30
N ILE A 117 -12.24 -7.32 -5.63
CA ILE A 117 -13.07 -6.18 -6.02
C ILE A 117 -14.29 -6.10 -5.10
N PRO A 118 -14.42 -5.05 -4.28
CA PRO A 118 -15.66 -4.80 -3.54
C PRO A 118 -16.79 -4.47 -4.51
N LEU A 119 -17.93 -5.13 -4.31
CA LEU A 119 -19.14 -4.94 -5.10
C LEU A 119 -20.27 -4.40 -4.24
N HIS A 120 -21.31 -3.93 -4.89
CA HIS A 120 -22.56 -3.53 -4.26
C HIS A 120 -23.12 -4.63 -3.34
N ASP A 121 -23.88 -4.25 -2.33
CA ASP A 121 -24.41 -5.12 -1.27
C ASP A 121 -23.33 -5.79 -0.39
N GLY A 122 -22.17 -5.14 -0.26
CA GLY A 122 -21.08 -5.63 0.59
C GLY A 122 -20.49 -6.97 0.13
N MET A 123 -20.62 -7.30 -1.14
CA MET A 123 -20.00 -8.48 -1.74
C MET A 123 -18.56 -8.20 -2.13
N VAL A 124 -17.76 -9.26 -2.26
CA VAL A 124 -16.42 -9.21 -2.84
C VAL A 124 -16.32 -10.27 -3.94
N THR A 125 -15.71 -9.91 -5.07
CA THR A 125 -15.33 -10.87 -6.11
C THR A 125 -13.81 -10.99 -6.20
N CYS A 126 -13.31 -12.19 -6.46
CA CYS A 126 -11.91 -12.45 -6.76
C CYS A 126 -11.76 -12.81 -8.24
N VAL A 127 -10.83 -12.14 -8.91
CA VAL A 127 -10.48 -12.37 -10.31
C VAL A 127 -9.04 -12.87 -10.41
N ASP A 128 -8.84 -13.94 -11.17
CA ASP A 128 -7.51 -14.35 -11.65
C ASP A 128 -7.16 -13.53 -12.90
N LEU A 129 -6.13 -12.70 -12.80
CA LEU A 129 -5.73 -11.80 -13.88
C LEU A 129 -4.98 -12.51 -15.01
N ASN A 130 -4.37 -13.69 -14.76
CA ASN A 130 -3.73 -14.47 -15.82
C ASN A 130 -4.77 -15.22 -16.63
N ALA A 131 -5.71 -15.89 -15.97
CA ALA A 131 -6.83 -16.59 -16.61
C ALA A 131 -7.92 -15.62 -17.11
N TRP A 132 -7.93 -14.38 -16.61
CA TRP A 132 -8.93 -13.33 -16.86
C TRP A 132 -10.35 -13.82 -16.59
N SER A 133 -10.56 -14.42 -15.41
CA SER A 133 -11.81 -15.03 -15.01
C SER A 133 -12.11 -14.84 -13.53
N VAL A 134 -13.39 -14.84 -13.18
CA VAL A 134 -13.84 -14.82 -11.78
C VAL A 134 -13.53 -16.17 -11.15
N LEU A 135 -12.80 -16.18 -10.03
CA LEU A 135 -12.56 -17.37 -9.23
C LEU A 135 -13.72 -17.66 -8.27
N TRP A 136 -14.20 -16.62 -7.59
CA TRP A 136 -15.31 -16.72 -6.65
C TRP A 136 -15.97 -15.35 -6.40
N ASN A 137 -17.19 -15.40 -5.88
CA ASN A 137 -17.88 -14.27 -5.27
C ASN A 137 -18.19 -14.65 -3.82
N SER A 138 -18.03 -13.71 -2.88
CA SER A 138 -18.41 -13.92 -1.49
C SER A 138 -19.92 -13.88 -1.31
N GLU A 139 -20.39 -14.23 -0.13
CA GLU A 139 -21.73 -13.85 0.33
C GLU A 139 -21.87 -12.33 0.47
N SER A 140 -23.11 -11.86 0.57
CA SER A 140 -23.42 -10.45 0.81
C SER A 140 -23.40 -10.14 2.31
N PHE A 141 -22.71 -9.06 2.68
CA PHE A 141 -22.75 -8.50 4.04
C PHE A 141 -23.73 -7.35 4.18
N GLY A 142 -24.48 -7.05 3.11
CA GLY A 142 -25.47 -6.00 3.01
C GLY A 142 -24.89 -4.62 2.72
N GLY A 143 -25.76 -3.69 2.44
CA GLY A 143 -25.50 -2.27 2.29
C GLY A 143 -24.36 -1.90 1.34
N GLN A 144 -23.38 -1.19 1.84
CA GLN A 144 -22.28 -0.59 1.06
C GLN A 144 -20.93 -0.95 1.63
N SER A 145 -19.94 -1.17 0.77
CA SER A 145 -18.54 -1.40 1.13
C SER A 145 -17.65 -0.47 0.32
N LEU A 146 -17.16 0.59 0.94
CA LEU A 146 -16.12 1.47 0.42
C LEU A 146 -14.80 1.25 1.19
N SER A 147 -14.80 0.29 2.11
CA SER A 147 -13.64 -0.09 2.90
C SER A 147 -12.54 -0.59 1.99
N THR A 148 -11.33 -0.12 2.21
CA THR A 148 -10.16 -0.71 1.58
C THR A 148 -9.96 -2.13 2.08
N LEU A 149 -9.91 -3.06 1.15
CA LEU A 149 -9.60 -4.45 1.47
C LEU A 149 -8.16 -4.59 1.93
N TYR A 150 -7.92 -5.47 2.88
CA TYR A 150 -6.58 -5.76 3.39
C TYR A 150 -6.29 -7.26 3.33
N PHE A 151 -5.16 -7.64 2.74
CA PHE A 151 -4.73 -9.03 2.63
C PHE A 151 -3.66 -9.37 3.66
N TYR A 152 -3.84 -10.46 4.40
CA TYR A 152 -2.82 -10.98 5.28
C TYR A 152 -2.94 -12.49 5.47
N ARG A 153 -1.88 -13.25 5.14
CA ARG A 153 -1.75 -14.70 5.40
C ARG A 153 -2.87 -15.57 4.82
N GLY A 154 -3.36 -15.26 3.64
CA GLY A 154 -4.40 -16.02 2.97
C GLY A 154 -5.82 -15.62 3.36
N TYR A 155 -5.98 -14.53 4.09
CA TYR A 155 -7.26 -13.95 4.46
C TYR A 155 -7.39 -12.53 3.92
N LEU A 156 -8.61 -12.19 3.58
CA LEU A 156 -9.02 -10.87 3.13
C LEU A 156 -9.93 -10.23 4.18
N TYR A 157 -9.64 -9.00 4.55
CA TYR A 157 -10.37 -8.25 5.56
C TYR A 157 -11.02 -7.02 4.94
N GLY A 158 -12.26 -6.75 5.34
CA GLY A 158 -13.00 -5.60 4.88
C GLY A 158 -14.23 -5.33 5.73
N GLY A 159 -14.96 -4.29 5.39
CA GLY A 159 -16.14 -3.92 6.14
C GLY A 159 -17.27 -3.41 5.27
N ALA A 160 -18.49 -3.52 5.76
CA ALA A 160 -19.72 -3.06 5.09
C ALA A 160 -20.68 -2.41 6.09
N THR A 161 -21.64 -1.62 5.59
CA THR A 161 -22.85 -1.28 6.34
C THR A 161 -23.84 -2.41 6.25
N THR A 162 -24.79 -2.48 7.17
CA THR A 162 -25.87 -3.46 7.09
C THR A 162 -26.94 -3.05 6.06
N VAL A 163 -27.18 -1.74 5.93
CA VAL A 163 -28.16 -1.18 4.99
C VAL A 163 -27.54 -0.02 4.24
N TYR A 164 -27.74 0.05 2.92
CA TYR A 164 -27.11 1.04 2.02
C TYR A 164 -27.38 2.47 2.44
N SER A 165 -28.11 2.98 3.11
CA SER A 165 -28.27 4.38 3.54
C SER A 165 -28.14 4.60 5.04
N SER A 166 -27.76 3.53 5.75
CA SER A 166 -27.61 3.57 7.21
C SER A 166 -26.16 3.25 7.58
N TYR A 167 -25.51 4.18 8.26
CA TYR A 167 -24.12 4.07 8.71
C TYR A 167 -24.00 3.70 10.19
N THR A 168 -25.15 3.42 10.83
CA THR A 168 -25.23 3.16 12.28
C THR A 168 -25.03 1.70 12.65
N ASP A 169 -24.99 0.80 11.67
CA ASP A 169 -24.71 -0.63 11.87
C ASP A 169 -23.93 -1.18 10.69
N GLY A 170 -23.09 -2.15 10.94
CA GLY A 170 -22.27 -2.76 9.91
C GLY A 170 -21.58 -4.03 10.36
N THR A 171 -20.95 -4.70 9.42
CA THR A 171 -20.20 -5.93 9.61
C THR A 171 -18.78 -5.72 9.12
N PHE A 172 -17.81 -5.99 9.97
CA PHE A 172 -16.44 -6.24 9.55
C PHE A 172 -16.27 -7.75 9.31
N TYR A 173 -15.64 -8.13 8.20
CA TYR A 173 -15.55 -9.52 7.76
C TYR A 173 -14.12 -9.95 7.46
N CYS A 174 -13.90 -11.25 7.60
CA CYS A 174 -12.71 -11.96 7.19
C CYS A 174 -13.11 -13.07 6.20
N LEU A 175 -12.52 -13.06 5.01
CA LEU A 175 -12.75 -14.06 3.97
C LEU A 175 -11.49 -14.88 3.74
N ASP A 176 -11.65 -16.18 3.52
CA ASP A 176 -10.60 -17.04 2.98
C ASP A 176 -10.36 -16.69 1.51
N THR A 177 -9.13 -16.40 1.12
CA THR A 177 -8.80 -15.89 -0.21
C THR A 177 -8.82 -16.93 -1.32
N ASP A 178 -8.80 -18.22 -0.98
CA ASP A 178 -8.86 -19.28 -1.98
C ASP A 178 -10.30 -19.64 -2.34
N THR A 179 -11.24 -19.48 -1.40
CA THR A 179 -12.63 -19.93 -1.56
C THR A 179 -13.66 -18.80 -1.55
N GLY A 180 -13.32 -17.61 -1.04
CA GLY A 180 -14.25 -16.51 -0.83
C GLY A 180 -15.24 -16.73 0.33
N LYS A 181 -15.09 -17.81 1.09
CA LYS A 181 -15.96 -18.11 2.23
C LYS A 181 -15.62 -17.23 3.43
N THR A 182 -16.63 -16.88 4.19
CA THR A 182 -16.47 -16.15 5.45
C THR A 182 -15.79 -17.06 6.48
N ALA A 183 -14.65 -16.61 6.98
CA ALA A 183 -13.96 -17.24 8.10
C ALA A 183 -14.56 -16.77 9.42
N TRP A 184 -14.79 -15.46 9.57
CA TRP A 184 -15.46 -14.87 10.71
C TRP A 184 -16.00 -13.48 10.38
N THR A 185 -16.90 -12.98 11.25
CA THR A 185 -17.42 -11.61 11.19
C THR A 185 -17.38 -10.96 12.57
N TYR A 186 -17.31 -9.63 12.58
CA TYR A 186 -17.40 -8.83 13.78
C TYR A 186 -18.49 -7.77 13.67
N LYS A 187 -19.28 -7.62 14.74
CA LYS A 187 -20.22 -6.52 14.98
C LYS A 187 -20.06 -6.06 16.42
N ASP A 188 -20.04 -4.76 16.63
CA ASP A 188 -20.04 -4.21 17.99
C ASP A 188 -21.51 -4.07 18.47
N ALA A 189 -21.99 -5.07 19.19
CA ALA A 189 -23.38 -5.08 19.70
C ALA A 189 -23.64 -4.01 20.77
N LYS A 190 -22.62 -3.54 21.49
CA LYS A 190 -22.75 -2.54 22.55
C LYS A 190 -22.65 -1.11 22.02
N ASN A 191 -21.91 -0.90 20.97
CA ASN A 191 -21.68 0.39 20.35
C ASN A 191 -21.69 0.23 18.81
N PRO A 192 -22.87 0.00 18.22
CA PRO A 192 -22.99 -0.31 16.80
C PRO A 192 -22.48 0.82 15.92
N GLY A 193 -21.93 0.49 14.75
CA GLY A 193 -21.43 1.42 13.76
C GLY A 193 -21.07 0.70 12.48
N GLY A 194 -21.02 1.43 11.38
CA GLY A 194 -20.64 0.90 10.07
C GLY A 194 -19.12 0.69 9.96
N TYR A 195 -18.72 -0.27 9.13
CA TYR A 195 -17.31 -0.54 8.80
C TYR A 195 -17.04 -0.36 7.29
N TYR A 196 -17.94 0.29 6.60
CA TYR A 196 -17.95 0.32 5.12
C TYR A 196 -16.88 1.22 4.50
N TRP A 197 -16.22 2.05 5.27
CA TRP A 197 -15.29 3.07 4.79
C TRP A 197 -13.86 2.89 5.30
N SER A 198 -13.67 2.47 6.53
CA SER A 198 -12.36 2.30 7.14
C SER A 198 -11.65 1.04 6.66
N GLY A 199 -10.34 1.08 6.64
CA GLY A 199 -9.50 -0.08 6.33
C GLY A 199 -8.99 -0.80 7.57
N ALA A 200 -8.28 -1.89 7.34
CA ALA A 200 -7.61 -2.68 8.37
C ALA A 200 -6.08 -2.67 8.22
N MET A 201 -5.37 -2.98 9.30
CA MET A 201 -3.91 -3.06 9.31
C MET A 201 -3.42 -4.09 10.31
N VAL A 202 -2.41 -4.88 9.93
CA VAL A 202 -1.74 -5.80 10.85
C VAL A 202 -0.48 -5.17 11.41
N CYS A 203 -0.42 -5.11 12.74
CA CYS A 203 0.73 -4.68 13.50
C CYS A 203 1.02 -5.69 14.61
N GLN A 204 2.25 -6.17 14.74
CA GLN A 204 2.66 -7.17 15.76
C GLN A 204 1.83 -8.48 15.75
N ASP A 205 1.51 -9.01 14.56
CA ASP A 205 0.68 -10.21 14.37
C ASP A 205 -0.79 -10.06 14.88
N ARG A 206 -1.28 -8.83 15.07
CA ARG A 206 -2.66 -8.49 15.39
C ARG A 206 -3.26 -7.62 14.31
N LEU A 207 -4.50 -7.87 13.98
CA LEU A 207 -5.29 -7.06 13.07
C LEU A 207 -5.97 -5.93 13.84
N TYR A 208 -5.88 -4.72 13.33
CA TYR A 208 -6.56 -3.54 13.86
C TYR A 208 -7.47 -2.95 12.79
N PHE A 209 -8.65 -2.50 13.18
CA PHE A 209 -9.59 -1.80 12.30
C PHE A 209 -10.45 -0.82 13.12
N THR A 210 -11.00 0.17 12.44
CA THR A 210 -11.84 1.22 13.03
C THR A 210 -13.21 1.23 12.37
N GLY A 211 -14.14 2.02 12.89
CA GLY A 211 -15.47 2.16 12.32
C GLY A 211 -16.15 3.48 12.64
N ASP A 212 -17.37 3.64 12.15
CA ASP A 212 -18.20 4.84 12.35
C ASP A 212 -18.56 5.07 13.81
N ASN A 213 -18.46 4.05 14.65
CA ASN A 213 -18.59 4.19 16.09
C ASN A 213 -17.34 4.81 16.77
N GLY A 214 -16.28 5.14 16.03
CA GLY A 214 -15.05 5.75 16.58
C GLY A 214 -14.24 4.82 17.48
N THR A 215 -14.43 3.52 17.39
CA THR A 215 -13.73 2.50 18.17
C THR A 215 -12.61 1.87 17.34
N LEU A 216 -11.45 1.69 17.93
CA LEU A 216 -10.39 0.83 17.43
C LEU A 216 -10.60 -0.58 18.00
N VAL A 217 -10.62 -1.56 17.13
CA VAL A 217 -10.75 -2.98 17.47
C VAL A 217 -9.44 -3.68 17.17
N GLY A 218 -8.89 -4.39 18.13
CA GLY A 218 -7.75 -5.28 17.98
C GLY A 218 -8.22 -6.74 17.97
N HIS A 219 -7.82 -7.49 16.95
CA HIS A 219 -8.15 -8.90 16.78
C HIS A 219 -6.88 -9.75 16.78
N ASP A 220 -6.82 -10.75 17.65
CA ASP A 220 -5.69 -11.67 17.74
C ASP A 220 -5.80 -12.75 16.65
N LEU A 221 -4.91 -12.67 15.65
CA LEU A 221 -4.88 -13.59 14.51
C LEU A 221 -4.41 -15.02 14.85
N THR A 222 -3.99 -15.26 16.09
CA THR A 222 -3.57 -16.61 16.54
C THR A 222 -4.68 -17.36 17.24
N THR A 223 -5.54 -16.64 17.96
CA THR A 223 -6.67 -17.21 18.70
C THR A 223 -8.00 -16.98 18.00
N ASP A 224 -8.00 -16.15 16.97
CA ASP A 224 -9.19 -15.75 16.20
C ASP A 224 -10.28 -15.09 17.07
N LYS A 225 -9.86 -14.28 18.04
CA LYS A 225 -10.74 -13.58 18.98
C LYS A 225 -10.47 -12.08 19.00
N VAL A 226 -11.50 -11.32 19.27
CA VAL A 226 -11.34 -9.89 19.59
C VAL A 226 -10.44 -9.79 20.82
N TYR A 227 -9.33 -9.10 20.64
CA TYR A 227 -8.31 -8.98 21.66
C TYR A 227 -8.62 -7.81 22.61
N GLU A 228 -8.95 -6.66 22.04
CA GLU A 228 -9.29 -5.44 22.78
C GLU A 228 -10.09 -4.46 21.92
N THR A 229 -10.85 -3.59 22.60
CA THR A 229 -11.54 -2.47 21.97
C THR A 229 -11.25 -1.19 22.73
N VAL A 230 -10.93 -0.12 22.00
CA VAL A 230 -10.67 1.19 22.59
C VAL A 230 -11.48 2.25 21.87
N LYS A 231 -12.30 3.00 22.62
CA LYS A 231 -13.01 4.16 22.10
C LYS A 231 -12.00 5.30 21.89
N LEU A 232 -11.58 5.52 20.64
CA LEU A 232 -10.66 6.60 20.28
C LEU A 232 -11.38 7.94 20.17
N SER A 233 -12.55 7.95 19.53
CA SER A 233 -13.25 9.17 19.15
C SER A 233 -14.75 9.09 19.44
N PRO A 234 -15.41 10.20 19.85
CA PRO A 234 -16.86 10.30 19.81
C PRO A 234 -17.41 10.43 18.38
N TYR A 235 -16.55 10.73 17.42
CA TYR A 235 -16.88 10.89 16.00
C TYR A 235 -16.47 9.67 15.17
N PRO A 236 -17.08 9.46 14.00
CA PRO A 236 -16.68 8.42 13.07
C PRO A 236 -15.17 8.48 12.71
N ILE A 237 -14.57 7.30 12.55
CA ILE A 237 -13.25 7.15 11.94
C ILE A 237 -13.45 6.45 10.60
N ARG A 238 -13.32 7.22 9.53
CA ARG A 238 -13.49 6.79 8.14
C ARG A 238 -12.21 6.81 7.34
N ALA A 239 -11.13 7.24 7.93
CA ALA A 239 -9.78 7.06 7.42
C ALA A 239 -9.27 5.67 7.76
N GLY A 240 -8.45 5.12 6.88
CA GLY A 240 -7.75 3.88 7.16
C GLY A 240 -6.65 4.02 8.21
N LEU A 241 -5.94 2.93 8.44
CA LEU A 241 -4.82 2.84 9.37
C LEU A 241 -3.50 2.84 8.60
N THR A 242 -2.59 3.72 9.00
CA THR A 242 -1.19 3.70 8.55
C THR A 242 -0.33 3.08 9.63
N CYS A 243 0.61 2.21 9.25
CA CYS A 243 1.46 1.47 10.19
C CYS A 243 2.93 1.82 10.03
N ASP A 244 3.55 2.32 11.10
CA ASP A 244 5.00 2.28 11.26
C ASP A 244 5.40 0.94 11.90
N LYS A 245 5.81 0.01 11.05
CA LYS A 245 6.17 -1.35 11.49
C LYS A 245 7.43 -1.41 12.33
N GLU A 246 8.35 -0.47 12.14
CA GLU A 246 9.61 -0.45 12.91
C GLU A 246 9.37 0.00 14.35
N ASN A 247 8.53 0.99 14.53
CA ASN A 247 8.19 1.54 15.83
C ASN A 247 6.97 0.86 16.45
N SER A 248 6.25 0.02 15.70
CA SER A 248 5.00 -0.62 16.14
C SER A 248 3.93 0.42 16.49
N GLU A 249 3.71 1.35 15.58
CA GLU A 249 2.79 2.46 15.74
C GLU A 249 1.75 2.43 14.62
N LEU A 250 0.51 2.76 14.96
CA LEU A 250 -0.59 2.95 14.03
C LEU A 250 -1.05 4.40 14.07
N TYR A 251 -1.50 4.90 12.93
CA TYR A 251 -2.01 6.26 12.79
C TYR A 251 -3.34 6.24 12.06
N THR A 252 -4.29 7.06 12.50
CA THR A 252 -5.58 7.29 11.85
C THR A 252 -6.12 8.66 12.23
N VAL A 253 -7.16 9.13 11.55
CA VAL A 253 -7.81 10.42 11.85
C VAL A 253 -9.32 10.24 11.92
N SER A 254 -9.96 10.89 12.91
CA SER A 254 -11.42 10.97 12.97
C SER A 254 -11.97 12.03 12.03
N ASN A 255 -13.24 11.89 11.63
CA ASN A 255 -13.90 12.91 10.81
C ASN A 255 -13.81 14.32 11.40
N HIS A 256 -13.72 14.44 12.73
CA HIS A 256 -13.60 15.73 13.43
C HIS A 256 -12.15 16.21 13.57
N GLY A 257 -11.22 15.70 12.77
CA GLY A 257 -9.85 16.19 12.68
C GLY A 257 -8.96 15.85 13.87
N THR A 258 -9.30 14.85 14.68
CA THR A 258 -8.38 14.34 15.68
C THR A 258 -7.54 13.22 15.06
N LEU A 259 -6.25 13.46 14.92
CA LEU A 259 -5.29 12.49 14.41
C LEU A 259 -4.70 11.73 15.60
N TYR A 260 -4.73 10.41 15.55
CA TYR A 260 -4.30 9.51 16.60
C TYR A 260 -3.00 8.80 16.24
N LYS A 261 -2.14 8.64 17.23
CA LYS A 261 -0.97 7.76 17.24
C LYS A 261 -1.20 6.68 18.29
N ILE A 262 -1.21 5.44 17.87
CA ILE A 262 -1.48 4.28 18.73
C ILE A 262 -0.21 3.44 18.81
N GLN A 263 0.38 3.35 19.99
CA GLN A 263 1.55 2.53 20.26
C GLN A 263 1.12 1.11 20.58
N ILE A 264 1.58 0.16 19.78
CA ILE A 264 1.30 -1.27 19.94
C ILE A 264 2.45 -1.97 20.65
N SER A 265 2.12 -2.93 21.51
CA SER A 265 3.08 -3.79 22.22
C SER A 265 2.73 -5.27 22.04
N ASP A 266 3.56 -6.16 22.56
CA ASP A 266 3.29 -7.61 22.57
C ASP A 266 1.97 -7.97 23.30
N THR A 267 1.46 -7.07 24.16
CA THR A 267 0.22 -7.25 24.93
C THR A 267 -0.95 -6.44 24.40
N GLY A 268 -0.81 -5.72 23.27
CA GLY A 268 -1.86 -4.93 22.64
C GLY A 268 -1.59 -3.44 22.64
N ILE A 269 -2.64 -2.63 22.67
CA ILE A 269 -2.56 -1.17 22.68
C ILE A 269 -1.92 -0.72 23.98
N ARG A 270 -0.79 -0.03 23.89
CA ARG A 270 -0.03 0.43 25.04
C ARG A 270 -0.32 1.88 25.39
N GLN A 271 -0.39 2.72 24.38
CA GLN A 271 -0.57 4.16 24.55
C GLN A 271 -1.24 4.76 23.34
N VAL A 272 -2.14 5.71 23.58
CA VAL A 272 -2.73 6.55 22.55
C VAL A 272 -2.30 7.99 22.79
N LYS A 273 -1.71 8.63 21.79
CA LYS A 273 -1.49 10.08 21.71
C LYS A 273 -2.36 10.63 20.60
N PHE A 274 -2.64 11.93 20.62
CA PHE A 274 -3.41 12.56 19.56
C PHE A 274 -2.97 14.00 19.30
N CYS A 275 -3.31 14.49 18.13
CA CYS A 275 -3.22 15.88 17.72
C CYS A 275 -4.58 16.32 17.19
N GLN A 276 -5.18 17.33 17.78
CA GLN A 276 -6.35 17.98 17.22
C GLN A 276 -5.89 18.94 16.14
N LEU A 277 -6.30 18.69 14.88
CA LEU A 277 -6.05 19.61 13.79
C LEU A 277 -6.83 20.92 14.01
N PRO A 278 -6.23 22.09 13.77
CA PRO A 278 -6.89 23.36 14.05
C PRO A 278 -8.04 23.63 13.05
N PHE A 279 -9.15 24.15 13.55
CA PHE A 279 -10.26 24.67 12.76
C PHE A 279 -11.08 25.68 13.61
N GLU A 280 -11.79 26.56 12.94
CA GLU A 280 -12.62 27.59 13.60
C GLU A 280 -14.10 27.19 13.61
N SER A 281 -14.64 26.71 12.51
CA SER A 281 -16.07 26.45 12.37
C SER A 281 -16.39 24.98 12.02
N TYR A 282 -15.58 24.35 11.16
CA TYR A 282 -15.86 23.02 10.65
C TYR A 282 -14.61 22.32 10.15
N ILE A 283 -14.50 21.03 10.44
CA ILE A 283 -13.50 20.16 9.82
C ILE A 283 -14.13 18.79 9.50
N ASN A 284 -13.73 18.20 8.37
CA ASN A 284 -14.03 16.82 8.01
C ASN A 284 -12.80 16.17 7.40
N CYS A 285 -12.38 15.02 7.96
CA CYS A 285 -11.23 14.25 7.52
C CYS A 285 -11.65 12.82 7.25
N THR A 286 -11.38 12.34 6.03
CA THR A 286 -11.59 10.95 5.62
C THR A 286 -10.36 10.38 4.90
N SER A 287 -9.37 11.21 4.63
CA SER A 287 -8.10 10.85 4.00
C SER A 287 -7.22 10.08 4.96
N THR A 288 -6.76 8.89 4.57
CA THR A 288 -5.80 8.11 5.35
C THR A 288 -4.48 8.85 5.43
N PRO A 289 -3.89 9.00 6.62
CA PRO A 289 -2.61 9.70 6.77
C PRO A 289 -1.47 8.99 6.04
N THR A 290 -0.64 9.73 5.33
CA THR A 290 0.61 9.24 4.74
C THR A 290 1.75 9.57 5.70
N LEU A 291 2.56 8.58 6.05
CA LEU A 291 3.71 8.74 6.95
C LEU A 291 5.02 8.70 6.16
N TYR A 292 5.84 9.72 6.34
CA TYR A 292 7.21 9.73 5.82
C TYR A 292 8.11 10.59 6.71
N ASN A 293 9.27 10.04 7.11
CA ASN A 293 10.37 10.74 7.79
C ASN A 293 9.92 11.63 8.97
N GLY A 294 9.09 11.08 9.88
CA GLY A 294 8.62 11.78 11.07
C GLY A 294 7.48 12.79 10.81
N ARG A 295 6.88 12.78 9.60
CA ARG A 295 5.78 13.67 9.22
C ARG A 295 4.58 12.86 8.72
N LEU A 296 3.40 13.24 9.20
CA LEU A 296 2.12 12.72 8.78
C LEU A 296 1.40 13.76 7.92
N TYR A 297 0.88 13.33 6.80
CA TYR A 297 0.15 14.15 5.83
C TYR A 297 -1.27 13.63 5.72
N THR A 298 -2.28 14.47 6.00
CA THR A 298 -3.69 14.06 5.89
C THR A 298 -4.52 15.13 5.20
N GLY A 299 -5.39 14.71 4.29
CA GLY A 299 -6.35 15.57 3.60
C GLY A 299 -7.58 15.85 4.46
N CYS A 300 -8.17 17.02 4.29
CA CYS A 300 -9.41 17.41 4.96
C CYS A 300 -10.19 18.48 4.16
N LEU A 301 -11.40 18.77 4.64
CA LEU A 301 -12.10 20.04 4.43
C LEU A 301 -12.09 20.77 5.76
N ALA A 302 -11.44 21.93 5.84
CA ALA A 302 -11.39 22.74 7.05
C ALA A 302 -11.79 24.17 6.75
N ASP A 303 -12.74 24.70 7.54
CA ASP A 303 -13.25 26.06 7.42
C ASP A 303 -13.63 26.46 5.99
N GLY A 304 -14.23 25.48 5.28
CA GLY A 304 -14.72 25.66 3.91
C GLY A 304 -13.66 25.56 2.80
N TYR A 305 -12.44 25.09 3.11
CA TYR A 305 -11.38 24.87 2.12
C TYR A 305 -10.83 23.45 2.22
N GLY A 306 -10.56 22.82 1.07
CA GLY A 306 -9.74 21.65 1.02
C GLY A 306 -8.32 21.98 1.51
N ALA A 307 -7.75 21.12 2.29
CA ALA A 307 -6.45 21.35 2.88
C ALA A 307 -5.68 20.05 3.11
N LEU A 308 -4.35 20.19 3.14
CA LEU A 308 -3.45 19.14 3.58
C LEU A 308 -2.78 19.59 4.88
N ASP A 309 -3.01 18.87 5.95
CA ASP A 309 -2.36 19.09 7.24
C ASP A 309 -1.10 18.27 7.39
N VAL A 310 -0.08 18.87 7.99
CA VAL A 310 1.20 18.25 8.27
C VAL A 310 1.42 18.24 9.78
N VAL A 311 1.66 17.05 10.32
CA VAL A 311 1.82 16.80 11.76
C VAL A 311 3.13 16.06 12.01
N ASN A 312 3.86 16.43 13.05
CA ASN A 312 5.03 15.68 13.51
C ASN A 312 4.58 14.37 14.16
N SER A 313 5.01 13.22 13.64
CA SER A 313 4.57 11.91 14.10
C SER A 313 5.14 11.50 15.46
N ASP A 314 6.30 12.03 15.86
CA ASP A 314 6.94 11.68 17.13
C ASP A 314 6.28 12.42 18.31
N THR A 315 6.10 13.73 18.15
CA THR A 315 5.55 14.62 19.17
C THR A 315 4.03 14.72 19.13
N MET A 316 3.41 14.37 17.98
CA MET A 316 1.99 14.60 17.69
C MET A 316 1.63 16.07 17.79
N THR A 317 2.46 16.94 17.22
CA THR A 317 2.23 18.39 17.13
C THR A 317 1.94 18.78 15.69
N TRP A 318 0.91 19.58 15.50
CA TRP A 318 0.60 20.18 14.20
C TRP A 318 1.74 21.10 13.76
N ILE A 319 2.16 21.01 12.51
CA ILE A 319 3.25 21.81 11.95
C ILE A 319 2.67 22.94 11.10
N TYR A 320 1.90 22.60 10.06
CA TYR A 320 1.23 23.57 9.22
C TYR A 320 0.08 22.96 8.42
N ARG A 321 -0.75 23.81 7.85
CA ARG A 321 -1.79 23.51 6.88
C ARG A 321 -1.47 24.16 5.55
N ALA A 322 -1.37 23.37 4.49
CA ALA A 322 -1.42 23.87 3.12
C ALA A 322 -2.88 23.99 2.70
N LYS A 323 -3.33 25.25 2.48
CA LYS A 323 -4.70 25.57 2.09
C LYS A 323 -4.86 25.47 0.58
N GLY A 324 -5.90 24.81 0.13
CA GLY A 324 -6.22 24.58 -1.27
C GLY A 324 -7.55 25.22 -1.70
N GLU A 325 -8.31 24.52 -2.51
CA GLU A 325 -9.52 25.00 -3.15
C GLU A 325 -10.70 25.16 -2.17
N LYS A 326 -11.54 26.18 -2.42
CA LYS A 326 -12.76 26.42 -1.64
C LYS A 326 -13.79 25.32 -1.91
N SER A 327 -14.42 24.82 -0.86
CA SER A 327 -15.48 23.78 -0.89
C SER A 327 -15.06 22.49 -1.59
N ALA A 328 -13.77 22.17 -1.59
CA ALA A 328 -13.18 21.06 -2.31
C ALA A 328 -12.39 20.17 -1.34
N GLU A 329 -13.06 19.26 -0.65
CA GLU A 329 -12.43 18.33 0.32
C GLU A 329 -11.35 17.47 -0.35
N ILE A 330 -10.22 17.28 0.32
CA ILE A 330 -9.21 16.29 -0.05
C ILE A 330 -9.59 14.99 0.67
N LYS A 331 -10.31 14.10 -0.04
CA LYS A 331 -10.69 12.78 0.46
C LYS A 331 -9.68 11.70 0.10
N SER A 332 -9.01 11.88 -1.03
CA SER A 332 -7.94 10.99 -1.47
C SER A 332 -6.80 10.94 -0.46
N SER A 333 -6.23 9.77 -0.25
CA SER A 333 -5.00 9.64 0.52
C SER A 333 -3.81 10.13 -0.32
N PRO A 334 -2.89 10.93 0.24
CA PRO A 334 -1.78 11.47 -0.54
C PRO A 334 -0.81 10.38 -1.01
N LEU A 335 -0.48 10.36 -2.30
CA LEU A 335 0.64 9.62 -2.85
C LEU A 335 1.91 10.46 -2.69
N LEU A 336 2.96 9.91 -2.10
CA LEU A 336 4.23 10.61 -1.86
C LEU A 336 5.35 9.96 -2.66
N THR A 337 6.13 10.75 -3.41
CA THR A 337 7.36 10.28 -4.04
C THR A 337 8.59 10.81 -3.33
N THR A 338 9.56 9.91 -3.11
CA THR A 338 10.88 10.22 -2.55
C THR A 338 11.98 10.30 -3.61
N ALA A 339 11.62 10.15 -4.89
CA ALA A 339 12.59 10.08 -5.98
C ALA A 339 13.45 11.35 -6.17
N TYR A 340 13.02 12.46 -5.57
CA TYR A 340 13.70 13.76 -5.62
C TYR A 340 14.37 14.13 -4.30
N ALA A 341 14.29 13.27 -3.28
CA ALA A 341 14.86 13.55 -1.97
C ALA A 341 16.38 13.46 -2.01
N SER A 342 17.04 14.49 -1.50
CA SER A 342 18.49 14.51 -1.29
C SER A 342 18.84 15.33 -0.03
N ALA A 343 20.05 15.15 0.48
CA ALA A 343 20.52 15.93 1.64
C ALA A 343 20.60 17.43 1.32
N GLU A 344 20.92 17.77 0.08
CA GLU A 344 21.09 19.17 -0.38
C GLU A 344 19.76 19.92 -0.44
N ASN A 345 18.64 19.22 -0.60
CA ASN A 345 17.31 19.82 -0.65
C ASN A 345 16.45 19.49 0.59
N ASN A 346 17.09 19.13 1.70
CA ASN A 346 16.45 18.76 2.95
C ASN A 346 15.43 17.62 2.78
N GLU A 347 15.79 16.59 2.00
CA GLU A 347 14.94 15.41 1.77
C GLU A 347 13.57 15.78 1.19
N LYS A 348 13.55 16.66 0.17
CA LYS A 348 12.33 17.13 -0.49
C LYS A 348 11.51 15.98 -1.07
N VAL A 349 10.22 15.98 -0.78
CA VAL A 349 9.23 15.04 -1.31
C VAL A 349 8.12 15.78 -2.05
N ILE A 350 7.40 15.07 -2.90
CA ILE A 350 6.23 15.59 -3.60
C ILE A 350 5.04 14.70 -3.26
N LEU A 351 3.94 15.32 -2.85
CA LEU A 351 2.69 14.64 -2.54
C LEU A 351 1.65 14.98 -3.61
N TYR A 352 0.94 13.97 -4.12
CA TYR A 352 -0.13 14.12 -5.11
C TYR A 352 -1.45 13.70 -4.50
N PHE A 353 -2.52 14.45 -4.83
CA PHE A 353 -3.87 14.18 -4.34
C PHE A 353 -4.91 14.82 -5.27
N SER A 354 -6.16 14.39 -5.12
CA SER A 354 -7.30 14.94 -5.83
C SER A 354 -8.26 15.67 -4.89
N TYR A 355 -9.10 16.53 -5.45
CA TYR A 355 -10.20 17.17 -4.73
C TYR A 355 -11.54 16.53 -5.07
N ASN A 356 -12.37 16.28 -4.07
CA ASN A 356 -13.76 15.89 -4.25
C ASN A 356 -14.62 17.11 -4.65
N ALA A 357 -14.26 17.71 -5.77
CA ALA A 357 -14.97 18.83 -6.39
C ALA A 357 -14.56 18.96 -7.85
N PRO A 358 -15.42 19.50 -8.73
CA PRO A 358 -14.99 19.92 -10.07
C PRO A 358 -13.85 20.96 -9.99
N PRO A 359 -12.87 20.90 -10.88
CA PRO A 359 -12.79 20.13 -12.11
C PRO A 359 -12.31 18.68 -11.96
N GLY A 360 -11.94 18.19 -10.77
CA GLY A 360 -11.50 16.80 -10.54
C GLY A 360 -10.20 16.48 -11.24
N GLY A 361 -9.15 17.24 -10.95
CA GLY A 361 -7.78 17.06 -11.41
C GLY A 361 -6.84 16.56 -10.32
N ILE A 362 -5.54 16.60 -10.59
CA ILE A 362 -4.47 16.33 -9.62
C ILE A 362 -3.86 17.64 -9.16
N SER A 363 -3.68 17.77 -7.85
CA SER A 363 -2.86 18.81 -7.21
C SER A 363 -1.65 18.18 -6.52
N TYR A 364 -0.64 18.99 -6.22
CA TYR A 364 0.54 18.55 -5.53
C TYR A 364 1.00 19.56 -4.47
N LEU A 365 1.75 19.03 -3.51
CA LEU A 365 2.46 19.79 -2.48
C LEU A 365 3.92 19.33 -2.46
N GLU A 366 4.87 20.26 -2.48
CA GLU A 366 6.26 20.00 -2.15
C GLU A 366 6.46 20.22 -0.65
N ASP A 367 7.09 19.27 0.02
CA ASP A 367 7.47 19.37 1.43
C ASP A 367 8.90 18.89 1.65
N SER A 368 9.54 19.38 2.70
CA SER A 368 10.89 19.01 3.07
C SER A 368 11.06 19.01 4.58
N LYS A 369 12.12 18.39 5.05
CA LYS A 369 12.48 18.36 6.46
C LYS A 369 12.65 19.78 7.01
N GLY A 370 11.96 20.06 8.11
CA GLY A 370 12.01 21.38 8.76
C GLY A 370 11.10 22.44 8.13
N GLN A 371 10.40 22.15 7.03
CA GLN A 371 9.45 23.07 6.42
C GLN A 371 8.24 23.31 7.33
N THR A 372 7.83 24.58 7.47
CA THR A 372 6.70 25.03 8.31
C THR A 372 5.59 25.74 7.54
N PHE A 373 5.65 25.73 6.24
CA PHE A 373 4.68 26.32 5.34
C PHE A 373 4.70 25.60 3.99
N GLY A 374 3.53 25.36 3.39
CA GLY A 374 3.40 24.73 2.08
C GLY A 374 2.32 25.37 1.24
N VAL A 375 2.50 25.31 -0.09
CA VAL A 375 1.54 25.82 -1.08
C VAL A 375 1.10 24.67 -1.97
N ILE A 376 -0.21 24.42 -2.00
CA ILE A 376 -0.82 23.49 -2.93
C ILE A 376 -0.85 24.13 -4.33
N LYS A 377 -0.37 23.39 -5.31
CA LYS A 377 -0.35 23.80 -6.71
C LYS A 377 -1.09 22.78 -7.57
N PRO A 378 -1.80 23.20 -8.64
CA PRO A 378 -2.35 22.27 -9.61
C PRO A 378 -1.22 21.60 -10.40
N LEU A 379 -1.28 20.27 -10.54
CA LEU A 379 -0.43 19.52 -11.45
C LEU A 379 -1.10 19.37 -12.81
N PHE A 380 -2.34 18.89 -12.81
CA PHE A 380 -3.13 18.66 -14.00
C PHE A 380 -4.59 18.98 -13.74
N ILE A 381 -5.19 19.77 -14.61
CA ILE A 381 -6.61 20.13 -14.61
C ILE A 381 -7.19 19.67 -15.94
N PRO A 382 -8.22 18.80 -15.96
CA PRO A 382 -8.82 18.34 -17.20
C PRO A 382 -9.58 19.48 -17.91
N ASP A 383 -9.37 19.64 -19.21
CA ASP A 383 -10.11 20.61 -20.03
C ASP A 383 -11.55 20.18 -20.25
N ARG A 384 -11.76 18.87 -20.42
CA ARG A 384 -13.04 18.19 -20.58
C ARG A 384 -13.24 17.19 -19.47
N ALA A 385 -14.43 16.61 -19.36
CA ALA A 385 -14.74 15.61 -18.33
C ALA A 385 -14.52 16.14 -16.89
N LYS A 386 -14.88 17.40 -16.66
CA LYS A 386 -14.79 18.04 -15.34
C LYS A 386 -15.86 17.51 -14.42
N GLN A 387 -15.46 16.89 -13.30
CA GLN A 387 -16.38 16.28 -12.34
C GLN A 387 -15.71 16.14 -10.96
N PHE A 388 -16.45 15.71 -9.95
CA PHE A 388 -15.90 15.32 -8.65
C PHE A 388 -14.87 14.21 -8.80
N CYS A 389 -13.94 14.11 -7.85
CA CYS A 389 -12.92 13.07 -7.84
C CYS A 389 -12.73 12.53 -6.42
N LEU A 390 -13.12 11.28 -6.21
CA LEU A 390 -12.89 10.53 -4.97
C LEU A 390 -11.69 9.59 -5.10
N SER A 391 -11.29 9.24 -6.33
CA SER A 391 -10.17 8.37 -6.60
C SER A 391 -8.87 8.95 -6.06
N SER A 392 -8.09 8.12 -5.41
CA SER A 392 -6.71 8.48 -5.11
C SER A 392 -5.83 8.39 -6.35
N VAL A 393 -4.71 9.10 -6.30
CA VAL A 393 -3.69 9.08 -7.36
C VAL A 393 -2.80 7.88 -7.15
N THR A 394 -2.55 7.11 -8.21
CA THR A 394 -1.60 6.00 -8.22
C THR A 394 -0.48 6.27 -9.21
N ALA A 395 0.64 5.57 -9.08
CA ALA A 395 1.79 5.74 -9.96
C ALA A 395 2.30 4.40 -10.48
N SER A 396 2.65 4.34 -11.76
CA SER A 396 3.45 3.24 -12.28
C SER A 396 4.93 3.44 -11.95
N LYS A 397 5.73 2.39 -12.12
CA LYS A 397 7.19 2.42 -11.91
C LYS A 397 7.91 3.38 -12.87
N GLU A 398 7.31 3.60 -14.02
CA GLU A 398 7.78 4.55 -15.04
C GLU A 398 7.46 6.00 -14.67
N GLY A 399 6.75 6.22 -13.55
CA GLY A 399 6.42 7.55 -13.03
C GLY A 399 5.15 8.17 -13.62
N VAL A 400 4.34 7.41 -14.35
CA VAL A 400 3.03 7.88 -14.83
C VAL A 400 2.04 7.86 -13.69
N LEU A 401 1.34 8.98 -13.49
CA LEU A 401 0.26 9.08 -12.52
C LEU A 401 -1.09 8.73 -13.16
N TYR A 402 -1.90 7.96 -12.44
CA TYR A 402 -3.24 7.56 -12.87
C TYR A 402 -4.28 7.96 -11.85
N TYR A 403 -5.43 8.42 -12.32
CA TYR A 403 -6.60 8.67 -11.49
C TYR A 403 -7.88 8.63 -12.34
N SER A 404 -9.03 8.52 -11.71
CA SER A 404 -10.34 8.61 -12.34
C SER A 404 -11.19 9.67 -11.64
N ASN A 405 -12.12 10.29 -12.36
CA ASN A 405 -13.14 11.13 -11.76
C ASN A 405 -14.56 10.67 -12.13
N ASP A 406 -15.58 11.26 -11.51
CA ASP A 406 -16.99 10.85 -11.63
C ASP A 406 -17.61 11.13 -13.02
N SER A 407 -16.83 11.66 -13.97
CA SER A 407 -17.22 11.67 -15.39
C SER A 407 -17.10 10.30 -16.05
N GLY A 408 -16.56 9.31 -15.35
CA GLY A 408 -16.22 8.00 -15.92
C GLY A 408 -14.96 8.02 -16.77
N THR A 409 -14.11 9.04 -16.62
CA THR A 409 -12.86 9.15 -17.37
C THR A 409 -11.68 8.74 -16.51
N LEU A 410 -10.85 7.86 -17.04
CA LEU A 410 -9.52 7.51 -16.55
C LEU A 410 -8.49 8.42 -17.24
N PHE A 411 -7.57 8.95 -16.46
CA PHE A 411 -6.50 9.83 -16.91
C PHE A 411 -5.15 9.23 -16.62
N ALA A 412 -4.24 9.27 -17.58
CA ALA A 412 -2.81 9.05 -17.40
C ALA A 412 -2.08 10.39 -17.53
N VAL A 413 -1.33 10.77 -16.51
CA VAL A 413 -0.67 12.07 -16.40
C VAL A 413 0.82 11.86 -16.21
N GLY A 414 1.64 12.47 -17.06
CA GLY A 414 3.08 12.33 -17.02
C GLY A 414 3.79 13.35 -17.91
N ALA A 415 5.11 13.30 -17.89
CA ALA A 415 5.89 14.06 -18.85
C ALA A 415 5.69 13.45 -20.26
N PRO A 416 5.38 14.27 -21.29
CA PRO A 416 5.32 13.77 -22.64
C PRO A 416 6.68 13.13 -22.97
N GLN A 417 6.68 11.83 -23.24
CA GLN A 417 7.89 11.16 -23.71
C GLN A 417 8.32 11.86 -25.00
N LYS A 418 9.52 12.40 -25.03
CA LYS A 418 10.14 12.80 -26.28
C LYS A 418 10.09 11.57 -27.16
N ALA A 419 9.40 11.67 -28.30
CA ALA A 419 9.41 10.61 -29.29
C ALA A 419 10.88 10.20 -29.50
N ILE A 420 11.19 8.96 -29.18
CA ILE A 420 12.47 8.38 -29.57
C ILE A 420 12.40 8.36 -31.09
N VAL A 421 13.04 9.36 -31.70
CA VAL A 421 13.24 9.37 -33.15
C VAL A 421 14.15 8.17 -33.39
N SER A 422 13.59 7.06 -33.83
CA SER A 422 14.36 5.95 -34.36
C SER A 422 15.31 6.55 -35.39
N PRO A 423 16.60 6.26 -35.34
CA PRO A 423 17.50 6.72 -36.40
C PRO A 423 16.95 6.21 -37.73
N THR A 424 16.62 7.14 -38.61
CA THR A 424 16.22 6.86 -39.97
C THR A 424 17.32 6.00 -40.58
N PRO A 425 17.02 4.81 -41.14
CA PRO A 425 18.04 4.07 -41.87
C PRO A 425 18.48 4.92 -43.04
N THR A 426 19.75 5.26 -43.09
CA THR A 426 20.39 5.85 -44.24
C THR A 426 20.23 4.90 -45.44
N LEU A 427 19.45 5.32 -46.43
CA LEU A 427 19.33 4.61 -47.71
C LEU A 427 20.65 4.76 -48.45
N ASP A 428 21.45 3.71 -48.50
CA ASP A 428 22.50 3.59 -49.52
C ASP A 428 21.86 3.31 -50.86
N THR A 429 21.99 4.29 -51.73
CA THR A 429 21.60 4.24 -53.15
C THR A 429 22.57 3.37 -53.96
N ALA A 430 22.12 2.23 -54.47
CA ALA A 430 22.67 1.67 -55.72
C ALA A 430 21.71 0.68 -56.38
N SER A 431 21.00 1.20 -57.37
CA SER A 431 20.84 0.74 -58.76
C SER A 431 20.36 -0.68 -59.09
N LYS A 432 19.25 -0.67 -59.81
CA LYS A 432 18.85 -1.49 -61.00
C LYS A 432 17.73 -2.51 -60.82
N THR A 433 16.60 -2.09 -61.38
CA THR A 433 15.46 -2.86 -61.94
C THR A 433 15.91 -3.86 -63.07
N PRO A 434 15.12 -4.92 -63.44
CA PRO A 434 13.70 -4.85 -63.75
C PRO A 434 12.83 -6.07 -63.35
N SER A 435 11.52 -5.81 -63.29
CA SER A 435 10.36 -6.74 -63.31
C SER A 435 10.29 -7.54 -64.68
N PRO A 436 9.47 -8.63 -64.90
CA PRO A 436 8.05 -8.66 -64.50
C PRO A 436 7.41 -10.06 -64.21
N ALA A 437 6.20 -9.97 -63.69
CA ALA A 437 4.99 -10.76 -63.95
C ALA A 437 4.85 -12.23 -63.52
N GLY A 438 3.71 -12.51 -62.88
CA GLY A 438 2.98 -13.74 -63.18
C GLY A 438 2.30 -14.44 -61.99
N THR A 439 1.08 -14.03 -61.71
CA THR A 439 -0.17 -14.81 -61.45
C THR A 439 -0.23 -16.02 -60.53
N THR A 440 -1.30 -15.98 -59.75
CA THR A 440 -2.29 -17.01 -59.34
C THR A 440 -2.12 -17.72 -57.99
N SER A 441 -3.14 -17.47 -57.17
CA SER A 441 -3.67 -18.33 -56.05
C SER A 441 -4.25 -19.65 -56.62
N PRO A 442 -4.42 -20.74 -55.86
CA PRO A 442 -5.45 -20.86 -54.83
C PRO A 442 -5.09 -21.77 -53.62
N ALA A 443 -5.88 -21.65 -52.58
CA ALA A 443 -6.01 -22.64 -51.47
C ALA A 443 -6.66 -23.96 -52.00
N PRO A 444 -6.57 -25.12 -51.32
CA PRO A 444 -7.33 -25.38 -50.10
C PRO A 444 -6.73 -26.40 -49.07
N ASN A 445 -7.33 -26.38 -47.89
CA ASN A 445 -7.57 -27.48 -46.90
C ASN A 445 -6.68 -28.72 -46.88
N ASN A 446 -6.12 -29.06 -45.73
CA ASN A 446 -6.54 -30.29 -45.03
C ASN A 446 -6.02 -30.42 -43.59
N SER A 447 -6.94 -30.89 -42.77
CA SER A 447 -6.77 -31.37 -41.42
C SER A 447 -5.77 -32.53 -41.33
N GLN A 448 -4.90 -32.52 -40.29
CA GLN A 448 -4.49 -33.78 -39.66
C GLN A 448 -4.05 -33.55 -38.21
N THR A 449 -4.79 -34.18 -37.30
CA THR A 449 -4.50 -34.55 -35.94
C THR A 449 -3.18 -35.29 -35.81
N VAL A 450 -2.28 -34.84 -34.93
CA VAL A 450 -1.21 -35.70 -34.39
C VAL A 450 -1.11 -35.51 -32.86
N LYS A 451 -1.02 -36.67 -32.22
CA LYS A 451 -1.07 -36.98 -30.81
C LYS A 451 0.01 -36.31 -29.95
N ALA A 452 -0.36 -36.15 -28.65
CA ALA A 452 0.51 -35.82 -27.54
C ALA A 452 1.77 -36.70 -27.45
N GLY A 453 2.90 -36.09 -27.15
CA GLY A 453 4.09 -36.80 -26.72
C GLY A 453 5.37 -35.99 -26.78
N GLN A 454 5.91 -35.70 -25.59
CA GLN A 454 7.31 -35.32 -25.33
C GLN A 454 7.85 -34.00 -25.88
N TRP A 455 7.80 -32.98 -25.02
CA TRP A 455 8.91 -32.04 -24.81
C TRP A 455 8.91 -31.59 -23.35
N ALA A 456 9.42 -32.42 -22.46
CA ALA A 456 9.89 -32.02 -21.16
C ALA A 456 11.42 -31.88 -21.26
N LYS A 457 11.90 -30.71 -20.92
CA LYS A 457 13.22 -30.29 -20.39
C LYS A 457 13.79 -29.11 -21.17
N ASN A 458 13.65 -27.94 -20.59
CA ASN A 458 14.66 -26.94 -20.25
C ASN A 458 14.03 -25.54 -20.25
N ASN A 459 13.69 -25.09 -19.08
CA ASN A 459 14.00 -23.76 -18.55
C ASN A 459 13.41 -23.60 -17.15
N GLN A 460 14.09 -24.19 -16.18
CA GLN A 460 13.90 -23.82 -14.78
C GLN A 460 14.89 -22.68 -14.48
N ASN A 461 14.40 -21.47 -14.44
CA ASN A 461 15.05 -20.39 -13.70
C ASN A 461 14.01 -19.40 -13.15
N THR A 462 13.05 -19.91 -12.39
CA THR A 462 12.28 -19.14 -11.43
C THR A 462 12.92 -19.33 -10.06
N GLN A 463 13.66 -18.33 -9.60
CA GLN A 463 14.13 -18.28 -8.22
C GLN A 463 12.92 -18.16 -7.30
N SER A 464 12.38 -19.31 -6.86
CA SER A 464 11.43 -19.37 -5.75
C SER A 464 12.05 -18.70 -4.52
N ALA A 465 11.37 -17.72 -3.95
CA ALA A 465 11.76 -17.08 -2.70
C ALA A 465 11.97 -18.14 -1.62
N VAL A 466 13.21 -18.27 -1.15
CA VAL A 466 13.58 -19.29 -0.14
C VAL A 466 12.89 -18.96 1.18
N LYS A 467 11.74 -19.57 1.46
CA LYS A 467 10.99 -19.39 2.71
C LYS A 467 11.79 -19.98 3.88
N ILE A 468 12.48 -19.12 4.64
CA ILE A 468 13.33 -19.53 5.76
C ILE A 468 12.52 -19.51 7.06
N LYS A 469 12.34 -20.66 7.69
CA LYS A 469 11.62 -20.78 8.96
C LYS A 469 12.43 -20.15 10.10
N LYS A 470 11.80 -19.32 10.95
CA LYS A 470 12.43 -18.73 12.14
C LYS A 470 12.85 -19.81 13.13
N PRO A 471 13.86 -19.58 14.01
CA PRO A 471 14.23 -20.53 15.04
C PRO A 471 13.08 -20.81 16.01
N TRP A 472 12.93 -22.07 16.44
CA TRP A 472 11.86 -22.50 17.36
C TRP A 472 12.42 -23.32 18.53
N LYS A 473 11.58 -23.69 19.52
CA LYS A 473 11.96 -24.40 20.76
C LYS A 473 13.13 -23.72 21.47
N ILE A 474 13.08 -22.39 21.61
CA ILE A 474 14.18 -21.61 22.16
C ILE A 474 14.14 -21.69 23.69
N LYS A 475 15.24 -22.14 24.30
CA LYS A 475 15.48 -22.15 25.74
C LYS A 475 16.67 -21.23 26.06
N VAL A 476 16.49 -20.35 27.04
CA VAL A 476 17.52 -19.43 27.54
C VAL A 476 17.83 -19.79 28.98
N SER A 477 19.06 -20.20 29.23
CA SER A 477 19.52 -20.53 30.58
C SER A 477 20.77 -19.72 30.93
N ARG A 478 20.98 -19.48 32.23
CA ARG A 478 22.15 -18.77 32.73
C ARG A 478 22.71 -19.49 33.94
N LYS A 479 24.02 -19.71 33.93
CA LYS A 479 24.78 -20.23 35.09
C LYS A 479 25.93 -19.24 35.35
N LYS A 480 25.91 -18.58 36.53
CA LYS A 480 26.85 -17.48 36.86
C LYS A 480 26.85 -16.38 35.77
N LYS A 481 27.99 -16.12 35.13
CA LYS A 481 28.16 -15.15 34.04
C LYS A 481 27.90 -15.71 32.64
N LYS A 482 27.71 -17.03 32.50
CA LYS A 482 27.53 -17.73 31.21
C LYS A 482 26.05 -17.84 30.87
N VAL A 483 25.67 -17.38 29.68
CA VAL A 483 24.30 -17.53 29.13
C VAL A 483 24.37 -18.53 27.99
N THR A 484 23.49 -19.52 28.03
CA THR A 484 23.37 -20.55 27.01
C THR A 484 22.00 -20.44 26.34
N LEU A 485 22.00 -20.39 25.01
CA LEU A 485 20.82 -20.46 24.15
C LEU A 485 20.80 -21.84 23.50
N GLN A 486 19.69 -22.56 23.65
CA GLN A 486 19.39 -23.79 22.91
C GLN A 486 18.15 -23.55 22.05
N PHE A 487 18.15 -24.00 20.81
CA PHE A 487 17.05 -23.77 19.87
C PHE A 487 17.08 -24.79 18.74
N SER A 488 15.96 -24.95 18.07
CA SER A 488 15.85 -25.70 16.81
C SER A 488 15.92 -24.74 15.62
N ARG A 489 16.43 -25.21 14.49
CA ARG A 489 16.52 -24.47 13.23
C ARG A 489 16.40 -25.40 12.03
N SER A 490 16.08 -24.87 10.87
CA SER A 490 16.09 -25.63 9.61
C SER A 490 17.51 -26.04 9.20
N LYS A 491 17.65 -27.22 8.61
CA LYS A 491 18.90 -27.64 7.97
C LYS A 491 19.37 -26.58 6.97
N GLN A 492 20.68 -26.50 6.71
CA GLN A 492 21.29 -25.53 5.79
C GLN A 492 21.10 -24.04 6.13
N THR A 493 20.65 -23.68 7.36
CA THR A 493 20.56 -22.29 7.81
C THR A 493 21.61 -21.98 8.88
N LYS A 494 21.96 -20.70 9.05
CA LYS A 494 22.77 -20.19 10.15
C LYS A 494 21.88 -19.35 11.06
N THR A 495 22.00 -19.48 12.38
CA THR A 495 21.24 -18.66 13.33
C THR A 495 22.04 -17.46 13.76
N PHE A 496 21.46 -16.29 13.67
CA PHE A 496 22.02 -15.01 14.07
C PHE A 496 21.39 -14.60 15.40
N ILE A 497 22.23 -14.21 16.36
CA ILE A 497 21.85 -13.86 17.72
C ILE A 497 21.99 -12.35 17.90
N TYR A 498 20.93 -11.71 18.39
CA TYR A 498 20.88 -10.28 18.68
C TYR A 498 20.58 -10.09 20.16
N VAL A 499 21.23 -9.07 20.75
CA VAL A 499 21.13 -8.77 22.18
C VAL A 499 20.83 -7.28 22.38
N LYS A 500 19.95 -6.99 23.32
CA LYS A 500 19.63 -5.65 23.82
C LYS A 500 19.92 -5.56 25.30
N LYS A 501 20.60 -4.49 25.75
CA LYS A 501 20.97 -4.26 27.14
C LYS A 501 20.18 -3.08 27.71
N GLY A 502 19.22 -3.33 28.58
CA GLY A 502 18.31 -2.30 29.09
C GLY A 502 17.56 -1.60 27.95
N LYS A 503 17.63 -0.28 27.88
CA LYS A 503 17.00 0.57 26.85
C LYS A 503 17.85 0.73 25.57
N SER A 504 19.02 0.05 25.43
CA SER A 504 19.90 0.22 24.26
C SER A 504 19.32 -0.42 22.99
N LYS A 505 19.80 0.01 21.81
CA LYS A 505 19.44 -0.61 20.51
C LYS A 505 19.89 -2.07 20.42
N TRP A 506 19.21 -2.87 19.59
CA TRP A 506 19.59 -4.25 19.31
C TRP A 506 20.94 -4.32 18.60
N LYS A 507 21.87 -5.15 19.11
CA LYS A 507 23.16 -5.38 18.48
C LYS A 507 23.35 -6.87 18.17
N LYS A 508 23.86 -7.20 16.99
CA LYS A 508 24.23 -8.55 16.62
C LYS A 508 25.37 -9.00 17.54
N MET A 509 25.16 -10.09 18.27
CA MET A 509 26.15 -10.69 19.17
C MET A 509 27.03 -11.69 18.42
N GLY A 510 26.46 -12.45 17.50
CA GLY A 510 27.15 -13.46 16.74
C GLY A 510 26.19 -14.32 15.92
N SER A 511 26.74 -15.39 15.37
CA SER A 511 25.95 -16.37 14.63
C SER A 511 26.53 -17.78 14.80
N THR A 512 25.68 -18.81 14.63
CA THR A 512 26.09 -20.21 14.76
C THR A 512 25.35 -21.10 13.76
N SER A 513 26.02 -22.14 13.31
CA SER A 513 25.42 -23.24 12.56
C SER A 513 25.00 -24.43 13.46
N LYS A 514 25.27 -24.34 14.76
CA LYS A 514 24.84 -25.30 15.78
C LYS A 514 23.50 -24.87 16.39
N CYS A 515 22.77 -25.78 17.00
CA CYS A 515 21.52 -25.47 17.73
C CYS A 515 21.76 -24.92 19.14
N ARG A 516 22.96 -24.42 19.39
CA ARG A 516 23.41 -23.88 20.68
C ARG A 516 24.31 -22.67 20.44
N TYR A 517 24.18 -21.65 21.29
CA TYR A 517 25.07 -20.49 21.33
C TYR A 517 25.30 -20.03 22.76
N GLU A 518 26.54 -19.68 23.09
CA GLU A 518 26.93 -19.27 24.45
C GLU A 518 27.63 -17.91 24.44
N PHE A 519 27.36 -17.10 25.45
CA PHE A 519 28.04 -15.83 25.65
C PHE A 519 28.11 -15.44 27.12
N LYS A 520 29.01 -14.52 27.46
CA LYS A 520 29.19 -14.02 28.83
C LYS A 520 28.38 -12.74 29.05
N LYS A 521 27.54 -12.71 30.11
CA LYS A 521 26.82 -11.50 30.57
C LYS A 521 27.67 -10.78 31.61
N LYS A 522 28.33 -9.68 31.21
CA LYS A 522 29.30 -8.95 32.06
C LYS A 522 28.69 -7.90 32.99
N HIS A 523 27.40 -7.50 32.87
CA HIS A 523 26.81 -6.38 33.59
C HIS A 523 25.50 -6.75 34.32
N LYS A 524 25.15 -6.04 35.40
CA LYS A 524 23.90 -6.20 36.17
C LYS A 524 22.63 -5.77 35.42
N LYS A 525 22.76 -5.01 34.30
CA LYS A 525 21.60 -4.54 33.50
C LYS A 525 20.77 -5.71 32.97
N LYS A 526 19.46 -5.50 32.79
CA LYS A 526 18.55 -6.46 32.15
C LYS A 526 19.02 -6.70 30.70
N TRP A 527 19.16 -7.94 30.25
CA TRP A 527 19.50 -8.30 28.89
C TRP A 527 18.36 -9.02 28.25
N TYR A 528 18.16 -8.75 26.96
CA TYR A 528 17.16 -9.41 26.13
C TYR A 528 17.86 -10.01 24.90
N VAL A 529 17.33 -11.12 24.40
CA VAL A 529 17.89 -11.83 23.23
C VAL A 529 16.76 -12.22 22.29
N ARG A 530 17.02 -12.07 20.98
CA ARG A 530 16.18 -12.60 19.90
C ARG A 530 17.05 -13.22 18.81
N LEU A 531 16.51 -14.15 18.05
CA LEU A 531 17.22 -14.94 17.07
C LEU A 531 16.50 -14.90 15.72
N ARG A 532 17.25 -15.02 14.62
CA ARG A 532 16.69 -15.30 13.30
C ARG A 532 17.58 -16.28 12.54
N CYS A 533 17.00 -17.09 11.65
CA CYS A 533 17.74 -17.93 10.73
C CYS A 533 18.12 -17.14 9.46
N GLY A 534 19.22 -17.53 8.81
CA GLY A 534 19.60 -17.03 7.50
C GLY A 534 20.19 -18.12 6.64
N LYS A 535 19.96 -18.06 5.35
CA LYS A 535 20.57 -18.93 4.33
C LYS A 535 21.29 -18.04 3.32
N LYS A 536 22.50 -18.42 2.92
CA LYS A 536 23.28 -17.69 1.93
C LYS A 536 23.02 -18.29 0.55
N THR A 537 22.70 -17.45 -0.43
CA THR A 537 22.57 -17.83 -1.83
C THR A 537 23.50 -16.91 -2.63
N GLY A 538 24.55 -17.47 -3.20
CA GLY A 538 25.64 -16.69 -3.80
C GLY A 538 26.30 -15.75 -2.76
N LYS A 539 26.42 -14.47 -3.07
CA LYS A 539 26.99 -13.45 -2.16
C LYS A 539 25.96 -12.90 -1.15
N LYS A 540 24.64 -13.18 -1.28
CA LYS A 540 23.55 -12.55 -0.52
C LYS A 540 23.02 -13.46 0.59
N TRP A 541 22.72 -12.88 1.76
CA TRP A 541 22.03 -13.54 2.86
C TRP A 541 20.52 -13.26 2.82
N HIS A 542 19.73 -14.30 2.87
CA HIS A 542 18.28 -14.24 3.08
C HIS A 542 17.97 -14.62 4.53
N TYR A 543 17.04 -13.91 5.17
CA TYR A 543 16.77 -14.06 6.60
C TYR A 543 15.31 -14.40 6.86
N SER A 544 15.07 -15.17 7.92
CA SER A 544 13.74 -15.36 8.48
C SER A 544 13.32 -14.15 9.33
N ALA A 545 12.04 -14.07 9.68
CA ALA A 545 11.59 -13.23 10.80
C ALA A 545 12.37 -13.53 12.09
N TYR A 546 12.37 -12.59 13.04
CA TYR A 546 12.96 -12.81 14.36
C TYR A 546 12.10 -13.77 15.20
N SER A 547 12.73 -14.44 16.16
CA SER A 547 12.03 -15.12 17.25
C SER A 547 11.39 -14.13 18.20
N LYS A 548 10.53 -14.61 19.12
CA LYS A 548 10.14 -13.85 20.31
C LYS A 548 11.39 -13.30 21.05
N THR A 549 11.20 -12.23 21.80
CA THR A 549 12.24 -11.67 22.67
C THR A 549 12.28 -12.45 23.99
N TYR A 550 13.46 -12.89 24.38
CA TYR A 550 13.68 -13.63 25.62
C TYR A 550 14.50 -12.80 26.60
N LYS A 551 14.00 -12.65 27.83
CA LYS A 551 14.75 -12.02 28.92
C LYS A 551 15.80 -12.99 29.43
N VAL A 552 17.04 -12.52 29.57
CA VAL A 552 18.12 -13.29 30.20
C VAL A 552 18.01 -13.09 31.71
N LYS A 553 17.44 -14.06 32.39
CA LYS A 553 17.28 -14.08 33.86
C LYS A 553 18.64 -14.12 34.58
#